data_631abcab08a0f9187a85af1cc7d7c457
#
_entry.id   631abcab08a0f9187a85af1cc7d7c457
#
_cell.length_a   1.000
_cell.length_b   1.000
_cell.length_c   1.000
_cell.angle_alpha   90.00
_cell.angle_beta   90.00
_cell.angle_gamma   90.00
#
_symmetry.space_group_name_H-M   'P 1'
#
loop_
_entity.id
_entity.type
_entity.pdbx_description
1 polymer ?
#
loop_
_entity_poly.entity_id
_entity_poly.type
_entity_poly.pdbx_seq_one_letter_code
_entity_poly.pdbx_strand_id
1 'polypeptide(L)'
;MGLFSFIMADNQLVYHVPIQGTIDMGLPHYLQRVIDQAESEEAAAIIFDIDTFGGRVDAATQMKDIILDSKVTTVAFINKRAISAGALISLSCDSIFMTPGASIGAATAVDLQGNKASEKVISYMREEMASTAEANNRFRDVASAMVDEELSILFIVNSRGDTLTSKDVEG
;
A
#
# COMPACT_ATOMS: atom_id res chain seq x y z
N MET A 1 -14.20 15.89 -2.20
CA MET A 1 -15.27 14.85 -2.10
C MET A 1 -15.02 13.90 -3.26
N GLY A 2 -14.24 12.82 -3.01
CA GLY A 2 -13.93 11.84 -4.03
C GLY A 2 -15.20 11.04 -4.37
N LEU A 3 -15.64 11.06 -5.61
CA LEU A 3 -16.65 10.14 -6.09
C LEU A 3 -15.97 8.79 -6.33
N PHE A 4 -16.41 7.76 -5.61
CA PHE A 4 -16.15 6.39 -6.07
C PHE A 4 -17.18 6.04 -7.15
N SER A 5 -16.79 5.17 -8.06
CA SER A 5 -17.68 4.60 -9.08
C SER A 5 -17.73 3.08 -8.91
N PHE A 6 -18.75 2.47 -9.43
CA PHE A 6 -18.89 1.01 -9.46
C PHE A 6 -18.99 0.54 -10.90
N ILE A 7 -18.48 -0.65 -11.14
CA ILE A 7 -18.49 -1.32 -12.43
C ILE A 7 -19.13 -2.69 -12.24
N MET A 8 -20.05 -3.07 -13.11
CA MET A 8 -20.62 -4.41 -13.14
C MET A 8 -19.83 -5.24 -14.15
N ALA A 9 -19.17 -6.29 -13.66
CA ALA A 9 -18.49 -7.27 -14.50
C ALA A 9 -19.11 -8.64 -14.22
N ASP A 10 -19.63 -9.31 -15.22
CA ASP A 10 -20.30 -10.63 -15.09
C ASP A 10 -21.34 -10.70 -13.96
N ASN A 11 -22.11 -9.65 -13.77
CA ASN A 11 -23.07 -9.48 -12.67
C ASN A 11 -22.43 -9.32 -11.28
N GLN A 12 -21.13 -9.04 -11.17
CA GLN A 12 -20.43 -8.77 -9.92
C GLN A 12 -20.19 -7.27 -9.74
N LEU A 13 -20.51 -6.78 -8.54
CA LEU A 13 -20.28 -5.39 -8.17
C LEU A 13 -18.79 -5.19 -7.80
N VAL A 14 -18.14 -4.22 -8.42
CA VAL A 14 -16.77 -3.82 -8.12
C VAL A 14 -16.73 -2.33 -7.85
N TYR A 15 -16.14 -1.96 -6.72
CA TYR A 15 -15.93 -0.56 -6.35
C TYR A 15 -14.63 -0.05 -6.92
N HIS A 16 -14.66 1.12 -7.56
CA HIS A 16 -13.47 1.86 -8.01
C HIS A 16 -13.33 3.12 -7.15
N VAL A 17 -12.23 3.20 -6.40
CA VAL A 17 -12.01 4.18 -5.34
C VAL A 17 -10.71 4.93 -5.60
N PRO A 18 -10.74 6.19 -6.07
CA PRO A 18 -9.53 6.96 -6.28
C PRO A 18 -8.89 7.38 -4.94
N ILE A 19 -7.58 7.10 -4.81
CA ILE A 19 -6.71 7.60 -3.74
C ILE A 19 -5.64 8.48 -4.40
N GLN A 20 -5.98 9.75 -4.57
CA GLN A 20 -5.18 10.70 -5.32
C GLN A 20 -4.87 11.95 -4.50
N GLY A 21 -3.72 12.58 -4.80
CA GLY A 21 -3.27 13.77 -4.09
C GLY A 21 -2.65 13.46 -2.73
N THR A 22 -2.82 14.34 -1.76
CA THR A 22 -2.20 14.22 -0.44
C THR A 22 -3.04 13.32 0.48
N ILE A 23 -2.40 12.39 1.17
CA ILE A 23 -3.03 11.56 2.20
C ILE A 23 -3.20 12.39 3.47
N ASP A 24 -4.46 12.66 3.83
CA ASP A 24 -4.85 13.46 5.00
C ASP A 24 -5.86 12.73 5.89
N MET A 25 -6.23 13.35 7.02
CA MET A 25 -7.15 12.75 8.01
C MET A 25 -8.62 12.63 7.55
N GLY A 26 -8.98 13.18 6.41
CA GLY A 26 -10.31 12.99 5.81
C GLY A 26 -10.44 11.62 5.12
N LEU A 27 -9.34 11.09 4.61
CA LEU A 27 -9.33 9.84 3.84
C LEU A 27 -9.68 8.58 4.67
N PRO A 28 -9.20 8.38 5.90
CA PRO A 28 -9.61 7.20 6.69
C PRO A 28 -11.12 7.10 6.87
N HIS A 29 -11.78 8.19 7.21
CA HIS A 29 -13.23 8.21 7.37
C HIS A 29 -14.00 7.97 6.07
N TYR A 30 -13.47 8.48 4.96
CA TYR A 30 -14.01 8.21 3.64
C TYR A 30 -13.87 6.73 3.29
N LEU A 31 -12.68 6.18 3.49
CA LEU A 31 -12.35 4.79 3.19
C LEU A 31 -13.21 3.82 4.00
N GLN A 32 -13.39 4.06 5.30
CA GLN A 32 -14.24 3.23 6.16
C GLN A 32 -15.66 3.14 5.60
N ARG A 33 -16.27 4.29 5.23
CA ARG A 33 -17.62 4.30 4.66
C ARG A 33 -17.71 3.53 3.33
N VAL A 34 -16.68 3.62 2.50
CA VAL A 34 -16.65 2.89 1.23
C VAL A 34 -16.57 1.39 1.46
N ILE A 35 -15.73 0.94 2.39
CA ILE A 35 -15.58 -0.48 2.73
C ILE A 35 -16.89 -1.00 3.37
N ASP A 36 -17.43 -0.29 4.36
CA ASP A 36 -18.71 -0.67 4.98
C ASP A 36 -19.83 -0.83 3.95
N GLN A 37 -19.89 0.08 2.97
CA GLN A 37 -20.89 -0.01 1.90
C GLN A 37 -20.61 -1.19 0.97
N ALA A 38 -19.36 -1.40 0.55
CA ALA A 38 -18.96 -2.50 -0.32
C ALA A 38 -19.25 -3.86 0.35
N GLU A 39 -19.01 -3.98 1.67
CA GLU A 39 -19.36 -5.17 2.45
C GLU A 39 -20.87 -5.38 2.50
N SER A 40 -21.66 -4.34 2.76
CA SER A 40 -23.13 -4.42 2.85
C SER A 40 -23.80 -4.79 1.53
N GLU A 41 -23.17 -4.45 0.41
CA GLU A 41 -23.63 -4.74 -0.94
C GLU A 41 -23.00 -6.02 -1.53
N GLU A 42 -22.25 -6.77 -0.72
CA GLU A 42 -21.56 -8.01 -1.11
C GLU A 42 -20.71 -7.83 -2.38
N ALA A 43 -19.97 -6.71 -2.45
CA ALA A 43 -19.12 -6.41 -3.57
C ALA A 43 -18.03 -7.49 -3.75
N ALA A 44 -17.70 -7.81 -4.98
CA ALA A 44 -16.67 -8.81 -5.31
C ALA A 44 -15.25 -8.29 -5.04
N ALA A 45 -15.03 -6.98 -5.22
CA ALA A 45 -13.73 -6.35 -4.98
C ALA A 45 -13.85 -4.83 -4.82
N ILE A 46 -12.81 -4.26 -4.19
CA ILE A 46 -12.57 -2.81 -4.16
C ILE A 46 -11.22 -2.56 -4.84
N ILE A 47 -11.21 -1.74 -5.88
CA ILE A 47 -10.00 -1.32 -6.58
C ILE A 47 -9.66 0.10 -6.14
N PHE A 48 -8.55 0.27 -5.43
CA PHE A 48 -7.99 1.56 -5.08
C PHE A 48 -7.09 2.05 -6.21
N ASP A 49 -7.52 3.08 -6.95
CA ASP A 49 -6.73 3.72 -8.01
C ASP A 49 -5.79 4.76 -7.40
N ILE A 50 -4.51 4.37 -7.27
CA ILE A 50 -3.52 5.10 -6.47
C ILE A 50 -2.61 5.94 -7.37
N ASP A 51 -2.63 7.27 -7.13
CA ASP A 51 -1.65 8.24 -7.65
C ASP A 51 -1.38 9.30 -6.59
N THR A 52 -0.41 9.05 -5.71
CA THR A 52 -0.09 9.92 -4.58
C THR A 52 1.42 10.02 -4.33
N PHE A 53 1.86 11.20 -3.90
CA PHE A 53 3.19 11.41 -3.32
C PHE A 53 3.24 11.10 -1.81
N GLY A 54 2.12 10.69 -1.21
CA GLY A 54 2.03 10.39 0.21
C GLY A 54 1.33 11.49 1.01
N GLY A 55 1.66 11.57 2.30
CA GLY A 55 1.05 12.51 3.21
C GLY A 55 1.27 12.13 4.67
N ARG A 56 0.25 12.27 5.50
CA ARG A 56 0.33 12.04 6.94
C ARG A 56 0.49 10.57 7.28
N VAL A 57 1.47 10.27 8.14
CA VAL A 57 1.73 8.91 8.63
C VAL A 57 0.53 8.35 9.40
N ASP A 58 -0.06 9.15 10.30
CA ASP A 58 -1.20 8.74 11.11
C ASP A 58 -2.47 8.43 10.28
N ALA A 59 -2.70 9.17 9.21
CA ALA A 59 -3.77 8.87 8.27
C ALA A 59 -3.48 7.57 7.51
N ALA A 60 -2.26 7.38 7.02
CA ALA A 60 -1.85 6.18 6.30
C ALA A 60 -1.95 4.91 7.18
N THR A 61 -1.54 4.99 8.45
CA THR A 61 -1.67 3.88 9.40
C THR A 61 -3.13 3.51 9.64
N GLN A 62 -4.01 4.50 9.82
CA GLN A 62 -5.45 4.23 9.95
C GLN A 62 -6.04 3.60 8.68
N MET A 63 -5.66 4.11 7.50
CA MET A 63 -6.12 3.52 6.23
C MET A 63 -5.63 2.08 6.05
N LYS A 64 -4.37 1.80 6.42
CA LYS A 64 -3.81 0.44 6.43
C LYS A 64 -4.65 -0.50 7.30
N ASP A 65 -4.95 -0.10 8.54
CA ASP A 65 -5.74 -0.91 9.47
C ASP A 65 -7.14 -1.20 8.88
N ILE A 66 -7.81 -0.19 8.37
CA ILE A 66 -9.14 -0.30 7.74
C ILE A 66 -9.12 -1.26 6.53
N ILE A 67 -8.06 -1.22 5.71
CA ILE A 67 -7.93 -2.10 4.53
C ILE A 67 -7.67 -3.54 4.95
N LEU A 68 -6.77 -3.76 5.93
CA LEU A 68 -6.46 -5.11 6.43
C LEU A 68 -7.67 -5.78 7.10
N ASP A 69 -8.58 -5.01 7.69
CA ASP A 69 -9.80 -5.50 8.32
C ASP A 69 -10.95 -5.75 7.32
N SER A 70 -10.80 -5.35 6.06
CA SER A 70 -11.83 -5.50 5.02
C SER A 70 -12.13 -6.98 4.74
N LYS A 71 -13.42 -7.31 4.63
CA LYS A 71 -13.90 -8.64 4.21
C LYS A 71 -14.07 -8.76 2.70
N VAL A 72 -14.03 -7.63 2.00
CA VAL A 72 -14.08 -7.57 0.54
C VAL A 72 -12.67 -7.57 0.00
N THR A 73 -12.39 -8.35 -1.03
CA THR A 73 -11.08 -8.38 -1.69
C THR A 73 -10.64 -6.98 -2.12
N THR A 74 -9.45 -6.60 -1.71
CA THR A 74 -8.86 -5.28 -1.96
C THR A 74 -7.74 -5.33 -2.99
N VAL A 75 -7.75 -4.41 -3.92
CA VAL A 75 -6.76 -4.32 -4.99
C VAL A 75 -6.17 -2.92 -5.05
N ALA A 76 -4.87 -2.80 -4.88
CA ALA A 76 -4.14 -1.57 -5.20
C ALA A 76 -3.81 -1.55 -6.70
N PHE A 77 -4.38 -0.61 -7.43
CA PHE A 77 -4.01 -0.32 -8.81
C PHE A 77 -3.16 0.96 -8.83
N ILE A 78 -1.85 0.80 -8.99
CA ILE A 78 -0.91 1.92 -8.99
C ILE A 78 -0.82 2.47 -10.42
N ASN A 79 -1.59 3.53 -10.66
CA ASN A 79 -1.70 4.15 -11.98
C ASN A 79 -0.41 4.89 -12.38
N LYS A 80 0.18 5.66 -11.45
CA LYS A 80 1.47 6.34 -11.68
C LYS A 80 2.43 6.15 -10.52
N ARG A 81 1.99 6.43 -9.29
CA ARG A 81 2.87 6.39 -8.14
C ARG A 81 2.13 6.09 -6.85
N ALA A 82 2.77 5.33 -6.01
CA ALA A 82 2.37 5.06 -4.64
C ALA A 82 3.57 5.37 -3.73
N ILE A 83 3.82 6.65 -3.50
CA ILE A 83 5.00 7.12 -2.77
C ILE A 83 4.66 7.27 -1.29
N SER A 84 5.61 6.93 -0.40
CA SER A 84 5.50 7.13 1.04
C SER A 84 4.24 6.46 1.61
N ALA A 85 3.29 7.24 2.16
CA ALA A 85 1.99 6.74 2.64
C ALA A 85 1.26 5.88 1.59
N GLY A 86 1.40 6.21 0.29
CA GLY A 86 0.82 5.42 -0.79
C GLY A 86 1.39 4.00 -0.87
N ALA A 87 2.67 3.81 -0.56
CA ALA A 87 3.28 2.48 -0.52
C ALA A 87 2.69 1.64 0.62
N LEU A 88 2.54 2.20 1.82
CA LEU A 88 1.92 1.51 2.96
C LEU A 88 0.48 1.08 2.65
N ILE A 89 -0.33 1.99 2.08
CA ILE A 89 -1.70 1.73 1.65
C ILE A 89 -1.74 0.62 0.59
N SER A 90 -0.80 0.64 -0.37
CA SER A 90 -0.73 -0.40 -1.40
C SER A 90 -0.37 -1.76 -0.83
N LEU A 91 0.57 -1.81 0.13
CA LEU A 91 0.99 -3.05 0.79
C LEU A 91 -0.13 -3.66 1.66
N SER A 92 -1.08 -2.86 2.15
CA SER A 92 -2.21 -3.36 2.93
C SER A 92 -3.30 -4.05 2.08
N CYS A 93 -3.30 -3.88 0.76
CA CYS A 93 -4.25 -4.54 -0.13
C CYS A 93 -3.85 -6.01 -0.42
N ASP A 94 -4.84 -6.87 -0.68
CA ASP A 94 -4.61 -8.28 -1.03
C ASP A 94 -3.78 -8.44 -2.30
N SER A 95 -4.00 -7.58 -3.30
CA SER A 95 -3.27 -7.61 -4.57
C SER A 95 -2.77 -6.22 -4.97
N ILE A 96 -1.63 -6.19 -5.66
CA ILE A 96 -1.06 -4.96 -6.22
C ILE A 96 -0.85 -5.15 -7.72
N PHE A 97 -1.42 -4.25 -8.51
CA PHE A 97 -1.17 -4.12 -9.95
C PHE A 97 -0.59 -2.75 -10.25
N MET A 98 0.36 -2.70 -11.16
CA MET A 98 1.04 -1.47 -11.54
C MET A 98 0.99 -1.27 -13.06
N THR A 99 0.75 -0.04 -13.49
CA THR A 99 0.95 0.31 -14.91
C THR A 99 2.44 0.31 -15.26
N PRO A 100 2.82 0.09 -16.51
CA PRO A 100 4.19 0.27 -16.95
C PRO A 100 4.71 1.67 -16.61
N GLY A 101 5.87 1.72 -15.93
CA GLY A 101 6.48 2.99 -15.48
C GLY A 101 5.94 3.54 -14.16
N ALA A 102 4.97 2.88 -13.53
CA ALA A 102 4.55 3.25 -12.18
C ALA A 102 5.63 2.94 -11.14
N SER A 103 5.60 3.66 -10.02
CA SER A 103 6.56 3.51 -8.92
C SER A 103 5.87 3.32 -7.59
N ILE A 104 6.50 2.52 -6.71
CA ILE A 104 6.08 2.30 -5.33
C ILE A 104 7.30 2.40 -4.40
N GLY A 105 7.14 2.97 -3.21
CA GLY A 105 8.20 3.05 -2.20
C GLY A 105 8.52 4.47 -1.76
N ALA A 106 9.82 4.80 -1.60
CA ALA A 106 10.32 6.09 -1.10
C ALA A 106 9.58 6.53 0.18
N ALA A 107 9.51 5.63 1.17
CA ALA A 107 8.71 5.78 2.38
C ALA A 107 9.51 6.25 3.60
N THR A 108 10.74 6.74 3.41
CA THR A 108 11.54 7.37 4.47
C THR A 108 10.75 8.54 5.04
N ALA A 109 10.48 8.50 6.35
CA ALA A 109 9.72 9.54 7.00
C ALA A 109 10.52 10.86 7.06
N VAL A 110 9.85 11.96 6.71
CA VAL A 110 10.41 13.32 6.78
C VAL A 110 9.53 14.21 7.66
N ASP A 111 10.12 15.27 8.20
CA ASP A 111 9.40 16.31 8.92
C ASP A 111 8.72 17.30 7.94
N LEU A 112 8.01 18.29 8.49
CA LEU A 112 7.32 19.32 7.69
C LEU A 112 8.26 20.21 6.86
N GLN A 113 9.56 20.21 7.19
CA GLN A 113 10.60 20.94 6.48
C GLN A 113 11.30 20.08 5.43
N GLY A 114 10.94 18.80 5.33
CA GLY A 114 11.54 17.83 4.41
C GLY A 114 12.85 17.19 4.92
N ASN A 115 13.23 17.42 6.17
CA ASN A 115 14.39 16.76 6.76
C ASN A 115 14.00 15.34 7.23
N LYS A 116 14.98 14.44 7.22
CA LYS A 116 14.82 13.07 7.74
C LYS A 116 14.29 13.09 9.17
N ALA A 117 13.22 12.36 9.43
CA ALA A 117 12.63 12.24 10.75
C ALA A 117 13.59 11.55 11.75
N SER A 118 13.25 11.57 13.03
CA SER A 118 14.06 10.87 14.06
C SER A 118 14.10 9.37 13.78
N GLU A 119 15.19 8.72 14.20
CA GLU A 119 15.35 7.26 14.03
C GLU A 119 14.17 6.47 14.64
N LYS A 120 13.57 6.98 15.72
CA LYS A 120 12.37 6.37 16.31
C LYS A 120 11.20 6.31 15.32
N VAL A 121 10.97 7.39 14.57
CA VAL A 121 9.88 7.46 13.58
C VAL A 121 10.20 6.61 12.37
N ILE A 122 11.46 6.61 11.92
CA ILE A 122 11.91 5.79 10.79
C ILE A 122 11.79 4.30 11.13
N SER A 123 12.26 3.90 12.33
CA SER A 123 12.15 2.52 12.81
C SER A 123 10.69 2.07 12.92
N TYR A 124 9.80 2.95 13.39
CA TYR A 124 8.35 2.68 13.41
C TYR A 124 7.81 2.43 12.00
N MET A 125 8.10 3.34 11.06
CA MET A 125 7.64 3.20 9.68
C MET A 125 8.20 1.96 8.99
N ARG A 126 9.46 1.63 9.27
CA ARG A 126 10.10 0.42 8.75
C ARG A 126 9.34 -0.83 9.18
N GLU A 127 9.00 -0.92 10.47
CA GLU A 127 8.25 -2.06 10.99
C GLU A 127 6.79 -2.08 10.50
N GLU A 128 6.11 -0.93 10.41
CA GLU A 128 4.78 -0.82 9.82
C GLU A 128 4.74 -1.36 8.38
N MET A 129 5.70 -0.95 7.56
CA MET A 129 5.81 -1.43 6.17
C MET A 129 6.11 -2.93 6.11
N ALA A 130 7.05 -3.39 6.94
CA ALA A 130 7.49 -4.78 6.97
C ALA A 130 6.36 -5.72 7.44
N SER A 131 5.70 -5.40 8.55
CA SER A 131 4.60 -6.21 9.08
C SER A 131 3.38 -6.21 8.16
N THR A 132 3.08 -5.08 7.52
CA THR A 132 2.01 -4.99 6.53
C THR A 132 2.29 -5.85 5.28
N ALA A 133 3.53 -5.84 4.80
CA ALA A 133 3.94 -6.69 3.68
C ALA A 133 3.79 -8.18 4.04
N GLU A 134 4.25 -8.57 5.23
CA GLU A 134 4.16 -9.95 5.74
C GLU A 134 2.71 -10.41 5.90
N ALA A 135 1.81 -9.56 6.40
CA ALA A 135 0.39 -9.85 6.54
C ALA A 135 -0.27 -10.26 5.20
N ASN A 136 0.24 -9.72 4.10
CA ASN A 136 -0.22 -10.03 2.74
C ASN A 136 0.76 -10.93 1.96
N ASN A 137 1.56 -11.76 2.64
CA ASN A 137 2.49 -12.71 2.05
C ASN A 137 3.53 -12.09 1.10
N ARG A 138 3.99 -10.87 1.41
CA ARG A 138 5.04 -10.16 0.68
C ARG A 138 6.34 -10.12 1.48
N PHE A 139 7.46 -9.90 0.80
CA PHE A 139 8.77 -9.87 1.44
C PHE A 139 8.94 -8.67 2.36
N ARG A 140 9.08 -8.91 3.66
CA ARG A 140 9.35 -7.90 4.70
C ARG A 140 10.52 -7.00 4.35
N ASP A 141 11.61 -7.61 3.88
CA ASP A 141 12.86 -6.89 3.62
C ASP A 141 12.72 -5.90 2.47
N VAL A 142 11.93 -6.23 1.45
CA VAL A 142 11.61 -5.30 0.35
C VAL A 142 10.85 -4.09 0.89
N ALA A 143 9.85 -4.31 1.73
CA ALA A 143 9.09 -3.23 2.35
C ALA A 143 9.96 -2.38 3.31
N SER A 144 10.86 -3.02 4.08
CA SER A 144 11.84 -2.33 4.92
C SER A 144 12.77 -1.44 4.11
N ALA A 145 13.26 -1.92 2.97
CA ALA A 145 14.15 -1.15 2.08
C ALA A 145 13.46 0.04 1.40
N MET A 146 12.13 0.07 1.34
CA MET A 146 11.39 1.26 0.90
C MET A 146 11.51 2.44 1.89
N VAL A 147 11.83 2.15 3.17
CA VAL A 147 11.97 3.13 4.26
C VAL A 147 13.43 3.42 4.56
N ASP A 148 14.27 2.39 4.54
CA ASP A 148 15.66 2.45 4.97
C ASP A 148 16.60 2.47 3.77
N GLU A 149 17.21 3.62 3.53
CA GLU A 149 18.11 3.87 2.40
C GLU A 149 19.43 3.07 2.49
N GLU A 150 19.77 2.56 3.68
CA GLU A 150 20.98 1.76 3.89
C GLU A 150 20.75 0.27 3.59
N LEU A 151 19.50 -0.18 3.49
CA LEU A 151 19.16 -1.56 3.16
C LEU A 151 19.27 -1.82 1.65
N SER A 152 20.14 -2.74 1.30
CA SER A 152 20.25 -3.27 -0.06
C SER A 152 19.70 -4.70 -0.11
N ILE A 153 18.83 -4.97 -1.06
CA ILE A 153 18.24 -6.29 -1.26
C ILE A 153 18.76 -6.87 -2.57
N LEU A 154 19.36 -8.05 -2.47
CA LEU A 154 19.77 -8.83 -3.64
C LEU A 154 18.65 -9.82 -4.00
N PHE A 155 18.19 -9.74 -5.23
CA PHE A 155 17.31 -10.72 -5.81
C PHE A 155 18.10 -11.66 -6.70
N ILE A 156 17.92 -12.97 -6.48
CA ILE A 156 18.48 -14.01 -7.32
C ILE A 156 17.32 -14.68 -8.05
N VAL A 157 17.35 -14.65 -9.37
CA VAL A 157 16.37 -15.37 -10.20
C VAL A 157 16.99 -16.69 -10.59
N ASN A 158 16.37 -17.79 -10.17
CA ASN A 158 16.84 -19.13 -10.53
C ASN A 158 16.45 -19.49 -11.97
N SER A 159 16.95 -20.63 -12.47
CA SER A 159 16.69 -21.10 -13.83
C SER A 159 15.21 -21.42 -14.12
N ARG A 160 14.36 -21.50 -13.09
CA ARG A 160 12.91 -21.71 -13.20
C ARG A 160 12.14 -20.39 -13.20
N GLY A 161 12.81 -19.25 -12.98
CA GLY A 161 12.19 -17.93 -12.89
C GLY A 161 11.69 -17.56 -11.49
N ASP A 162 11.96 -18.39 -10.46
CA ASP A 162 11.61 -18.06 -9.09
C ASP A 162 12.58 -16.99 -8.57
N THR A 163 12.05 -16.00 -7.87
CA THR A 163 12.83 -14.94 -7.25
C THR A 163 13.10 -15.27 -5.79
N LEU A 164 14.38 -15.31 -5.42
CA LEU A 164 14.86 -15.53 -4.06
C LEU A 164 15.48 -14.24 -3.53
N THR A 165 15.31 -13.96 -2.25
CA THR A 165 16.03 -12.87 -1.57
C THR A 165 17.38 -13.36 -1.02
N SER A 166 18.26 -12.45 -0.66
CA SER A 166 19.56 -12.79 -0.05
C SER A 166 19.43 -13.65 1.22
N LYS A 167 18.35 -13.55 1.98
CA LYS A 167 18.09 -14.39 3.15
C LYS A 167 17.73 -15.84 2.81
N ASP A 168 17.11 -16.09 1.67
CA ASP A 168 16.74 -17.43 1.23
C ASP A 168 17.96 -18.25 0.77
N VAL A 169 19.13 -17.61 0.61
CA VAL A 169 20.37 -18.20 0.09
C VAL A 169 21.37 -18.51 1.20
N GLU A 170 21.20 -17.91 2.39
CA GLU A 170 22.10 -18.09 3.55
C GLU A 170 21.69 -19.26 4.47
N GLY A 171 20.68 -20.05 4.10
CA GLY A 171 20.15 -21.22 4.83
C GLY A 171 20.67 -22.56 4.34
#